data_d198d376c16fe6f068f3894fca2c2118
#
_entry.id   d198d376c16fe6f068f3894fca2c2118
#
_cell.length_a   1.000
_cell.length_b   1.000
_cell.length_c   1.000
_cell.angle_alpha   90.00
_cell.angle_beta   90.00
_cell.angle_gamma   90.00
#
_symmetry.space_group_name_H-M   'P 1'
#
loop_
_entity.id
_entity.type
_entity.pdbx_description
1 polymer ?
#
loop_
_entity_poly.entity_id
_entity_poly.type
_entity_poly.pdbx_seq_one_letter_code
_entity_poly.pdbx_strand_id
1 'polypeptide(L)'
;MKILLTGAGGQVGTDLVPILLARGAKVACFDLAKAPASLQSGVEWRERDVTVPGEVYDAVKEWKPDAIYHLAAILSASGEKKPHTAWRVNMEGTLNVLEAARLFGVRQVLFTSTIAAFGPGLPDPVGNDVSMRPSTMYGVTKVAGELLGEYYATKYGLDFRGVRFPGLISAVEPHGGTSDYVVYMYVHGARHGAYESFVRADSKIPLMYMPDALRALVELSEADGKRLKHRMYNIQALSPRADEIAAAVAKRLPGVRLTFQSDPERQKILDSWPQELDDRPAHEEWDWAPKFDLDAMSDDLLTKICAREPNPKIAYRARAVSASRGTA
;
A
#
# COMPACT_ATOMS: atom_id res chain seq x y z
N MET A 1 -18.22 11.22 -9.18
CA MET A 1 -18.15 9.76 -8.91
C MET A 1 -18.42 9.52 -7.44
N LYS A 2 -19.23 8.52 -7.10
CA LYS A 2 -19.44 8.05 -5.72
C LYS A 2 -18.55 6.84 -5.43
N ILE A 3 -17.78 6.92 -4.36
CA ILE A 3 -16.82 5.87 -4.00
C ILE A 3 -17.16 5.34 -2.61
N LEU A 4 -17.16 4.02 -2.45
CA LEU A 4 -17.15 3.36 -1.15
C LEU A 4 -15.74 2.83 -0.89
N LEU A 5 -15.16 3.18 0.26
CA LEU A 5 -13.81 2.78 0.65
C LEU A 5 -13.88 1.87 1.86
N THR A 6 -13.55 0.61 1.74
CA THR A 6 -13.45 -0.32 2.88
C THR A 6 -12.04 -0.31 3.46
N GLY A 7 -11.90 -0.43 4.78
CA GLY A 7 -10.60 -0.26 5.44
C GLY A 7 -10.14 1.19 5.44
N ALA A 8 -11.10 2.12 5.47
CA ALA A 8 -10.85 3.56 5.34
C ALA A 8 -10.05 4.16 6.51
N GLY A 9 -10.10 3.54 7.69
CA GLY A 9 -9.31 3.93 8.87
C GLY A 9 -7.85 3.46 8.85
N GLY A 10 -7.50 2.61 7.90
CA GLY A 10 -6.12 2.17 7.69
C GLY A 10 -5.23 3.27 7.09
N GLN A 11 -3.92 3.02 7.06
CA GLN A 11 -2.93 4.00 6.59
C GLN A 11 -3.18 4.46 5.15
N VAL A 12 -3.39 3.53 4.21
CA VAL A 12 -3.70 3.89 2.81
C VAL A 12 -5.03 4.64 2.73
N GLY A 13 -6.06 4.19 3.47
CA GLY A 13 -7.39 4.80 3.43
C GLY A 13 -7.39 6.24 3.94
N THR A 14 -6.75 6.50 5.08
CA THR A 14 -6.69 7.84 5.67
C THR A 14 -5.99 8.86 4.79
N ASP A 15 -4.98 8.43 4.03
CA ASP A 15 -4.24 9.30 3.11
C ASP A 15 -4.93 9.42 1.72
N LEU A 16 -5.69 8.38 1.29
CA LEU A 16 -6.39 8.37 -0.01
C LEU A 16 -7.67 9.20 -0.01
N VAL A 17 -8.44 9.18 1.08
CA VAL A 17 -9.73 9.88 1.17
C VAL A 17 -9.61 11.37 0.84
N PRO A 18 -8.67 12.16 1.42
CA PRO A 18 -8.51 13.57 1.06
C PRO A 18 -8.21 13.79 -0.43
N ILE A 19 -7.44 12.89 -1.05
CA ILE A 19 -7.12 12.96 -2.49
C ILE A 19 -8.38 12.78 -3.33
N LEU A 20 -9.20 11.79 -2.99
CA LEU A 20 -10.46 11.53 -3.71
C LEU A 20 -11.45 12.70 -3.56
N LEU A 21 -11.57 13.26 -2.36
CA LEU A 21 -12.40 14.45 -2.10
C LEU A 21 -11.92 15.66 -2.92
N ALA A 22 -10.60 15.92 -2.93
CA ALA A 22 -10.01 17.02 -3.71
C ALA A 22 -10.24 16.86 -5.21
N ARG A 23 -10.43 15.62 -5.70
CA ARG A 23 -10.80 15.31 -7.10
C ARG A 23 -12.31 15.37 -7.35
N GLY A 24 -13.10 15.84 -6.37
CA GLY A 24 -14.55 16.00 -6.50
C GLY A 24 -15.36 14.70 -6.34
N ALA A 25 -14.76 13.63 -5.84
CA ALA A 25 -15.51 12.41 -5.52
C ALA A 25 -16.35 12.60 -4.24
N LYS A 26 -17.53 11.95 -4.20
CA LYS A 26 -18.27 11.74 -2.95
C LYS A 26 -17.81 10.43 -2.35
N VAL A 27 -17.32 10.45 -1.11
CA VAL A 27 -16.71 9.29 -0.48
C VAL A 27 -17.52 8.84 0.73
N ALA A 28 -17.88 7.55 0.76
CA ALA A 28 -18.33 6.86 1.96
C ALA A 28 -17.19 5.94 2.45
N CYS A 29 -16.92 6.03 3.73
CA CYS A 29 -15.90 5.25 4.42
C CYS A 29 -16.57 4.12 5.20
N PHE A 30 -16.04 2.91 5.06
CA PHE A 30 -16.49 1.69 5.72
C PHE A 30 -15.31 1.08 6.49
N ASP A 31 -15.41 1.00 7.80
CA ASP A 31 -14.36 0.45 8.65
C ASP A 31 -14.95 -0.11 9.94
N LEU A 32 -14.25 -1.07 10.56
CA LEU A 32 -14.63 -1.59 11.88
C LEU A 32 -14.38 -0.56 12.99
N ALA A 33 -13.40 0.32 12.80
CA ALA A 33 -13.03 1.36 13.74
C ALA A 33 -13.84 2.65 13.52
N LYS A 34 -13.88 3.48 14.56
CA LYS A 34 -14.42 4.86 14.48
C LYS A 34 -13.60 5.73 13.53
N ALA A 35 -14.26 6.74 12.99
CA ALA A 35 -13.61 7.72 12.13
C ALA A 35 -12.41 8.37 12.85
N PRO A 36 -11.21 8.32 12.26
CA PRO A 36 -10.09 9.07 12.77
C PRO A 36 -10.39 10.58 12.70
N ALA A 37 -9.79 11.36 13.59
CA ALA A 37 -10.04 12.82 13.67
C ALA A 37 -9.85 13.55 12.33
N SER A 38 -8.88 13.07 11.52
CA SER A 38 -8.58 13.61 10.18
C SER A 38 -9.68 13.39 9.14
N LEU A 39 -10.62 12.47 9.38
CA LEU A 39 -11.69 12.08 8.45
C LEU A 39 -13.10 12.31 9.01
N GLN A 40 -13.25 13.11 10.08
CA GLN A 40 -14.55 13.37 10.70
C GLN A 40 -15.44 14.34 9.89
N SER A 41 -14.89 15.03 8.90
CA SER A 41 -15.62 15.95 8.04
C SER A 41 -15.48 15.62 6.57
N GLY A 42 -16.54 15.82 5.81
CA GLY A 42 -16.54 15.66 4.35
C GLY A 42 -16.77 14.25 3.83
N VAL A 43 -16.91 13.25 4.71
CA VAL A 43 -17.20 11.86 4.35
C VAL A 43 -18.39 11.31 5.13
N GLU A 44 -19.07 10.31 4.55
CA GLU A 44 -20.03 9.48 5.28
C GLU A 44 -19.26 8.31 5.89
N TRP A 45 -19.19 8.24 7.22
CA TRP A 45 -18.50 7.17 7.93
C TRP A 45 -19.46 6.10 8.41
N ARG A 46 -19.13 4.83 8.17
CA ARG A 46 -19.92 3.66 8.57
C ARG A 46 -19.02 2.70 9.37
N GLU A 47 -19.31 2.58 10.68
CA GLU A 47 -18.69 1.57 11.55
C GLU A 47 -19.34 0.21 11.24
N ARG A 48 -18.67 -0.61 10.44
CA ARG A 48 -19.20 -1.88 9.90
C ARG A 48 -18.08 -2.90 9.73
N ASP A 49 -18.45 -4.18 9.76
CA ASP A 49 -17.55 -5.32 9.58
C ASP A 49 -17.69 -5.93 8.17
N VAL A 50 -16.58 -5.95 7.40
CA VAL A 50 -16.56 -6.56 6.05
C VAL A 50 -16.85 -8.06 6.08
N THR A 51 -16.68 -8.72 7.23
CA THR A 51 -16.96 -10.16 7.40
C THR A 51 -18.45 -10.46 7.56
N VAL A 52 -19.29 -9.43 7.74
CA VAL A 52 -20.74 -9.55 7.87
C VAL A 52 -21.42 -9.18 6.55
N PRO A 53 -21.91 -10.16 5.75
CA PRO A 53 -22.45 -9.90 4.41
C PRO A 53 -23.53 -8.82 4.39
N GLY A 54 -24.46 -8.85 5.36
CA GLY A 54 -25.56 -7.90 5.45
C GLY A 54 -25.06 -6.46 5.60
N GLU A 55 -24.03 -6.21 6.39
CA GLU A 55 -23.47 -4.87 6.59
C GLU A 55 -22.83 -4.32 5.31
N VAL A 56 -22.14 -5.18 4.55
CA VAL A 56 -21.56 -4.80 3.25
C VAL A 56 -22.66 -4.54 2.22
N TYR A 57 -23.67 -5.40 2.16
CA TYR A 57 -24.77 -5.29 1.19
C TYR A 57 -25.60 -4.03 1.46
N ASP A 58 -25.93 -3.74 2.71
CA ASP A 58 -26.65 -2.53 3.09
C ASP A 58 -25.86 -1.27 2.75
N ALA A 59 -24.55 -1.25 3.05
CA ALA A 59 -23.70 -0.12 2.72
C ALA A 59 -23.66 0.16 1.20
N VAL A 60 -23.50 -0.89 0.38
CA VAL A 60 -23.46 -0.74 -1.09
C VAL A 60 -24.82 -0.36 -1.64
N LYS A 61 -25.90 -1.01 -1.18
CA LYS A 61 -27.29 -0.75 -1.60
C LYS A 61 -27.74 0.70 -1.28
N GLU A 62 -27.43 1.20 -0.10
CA GLU A 62 -27.80 2.53 0.35
C GLU A 62 -26.97 3.62 -0.32
N TRP A 63 -25.64 3.45 -0.34
CA TRP A 63 -24.72 4.44 -0.91
C TRP A 63 -24.77 4.47 -2.44
N LYS A 64 -24.98 3.33 -3.09
CA LYS A 64 -24.95 3.16 -4.55
C LYS A 64 -23.65 3.72 -5.14
N PRO A 65 -22.48 3.16 -4.80
CA PRO A 65 -21.21 3.63 -5.29
C PRO A 65 -21.03 3.30 -6.78
N ASP A 66 -20.33 4.18 -7.50
CA ASP A 66 -19.83 3.89 -8.85
C ASP A 66 -18.63 2.94 -8.79
N ALA A 67 -17.81 3.05 -7.72
CA ALA A 67 -16.64 2.23 -7.50
C ALA A 67 -16.47 1.89 -6.00
N ILE A 68 -15.89 0.71 -5.74
CA ILE A 68 -15.45 0.31 -4.40
C ILE A 68 -13.92 0.20 -4.40
N TYR A 69 -13.26 0.89 -3.46
CA TYR A 69 -11.84 0.69 -3.16
C TYR A 69 -11.74 -0.24 -1.96
N HIS A 70 -11.36 -1.48 -2.22
CA HIS A 70 -11.30 -2.49 -1.17
C HIS A 70 -9.90 -2.57 -0.57
N LEU A 71 -9.72 -1.86 0.57
CA LEU A 71 -8.46 -1.77 1.30
C LEU A 71 -8.48 -2.57 2.61
N ALA A 72 -9.65 -3.01 3.07
CA ALA A 72 -9.80 -3.76 4.32
C ALA A 72 -9.01 -5.07 4.27
N ALA A 73 -8.03 -5.21 5.17
CA ALA A 73 -7.22 -6.42 5.28
C ALA A 73 -6.49 -6.51 6.63
N ILE A 74 -6.26 -7.72 7.09
CA ILE A 74 -5.29 -8.04 8.14
C ILE A 74 -3.93 -8.29 7.46
N LEU A 75 -2.89 -7.56 7.90
CA LEU A 75 -1.54 -7.61 7.30
C LEU A 75 -0.72 -8.82 7.78
N SER A 76 0.46 -9.01 7.16
CA SER A 76 1.31 -10.19 7.28
C SER A 76 1.58 -10.65 8.73
N ALA A 77 2.24 -9.84 9.55
CA ALA A 77 2.61 -10.25 10.91
C ALA A 77 1.39 -10.50 11.84
N SER A 78 0.32 -9.73 11.67
CA SER A 78 -0.94 -9.95 12.40
C SER A 78 -1.69 -11.17 11.88
N GLY A 79 -1.61 -11.44 10.58
CA GLY A 79 -2.20 -12.59 9.93
C GLY A 79 -1.58 -13.91 10.38
N GLU A 80 -0.25 -13.97 10.53
CA GLU A 80 0.44 -15.16 11.07
C GLU A 80 0.03 -15.45 12.53
N LYS A 81 -0.13 -14.41 13.35
CA LYS A 81 -0.58 -14.57 14.74
C LYS A 81 -2.05 -14.98 14.85
N LYS A 82 -2.90 -14.61 13.91
CA LYS A 82 -4.35 -14.84 13.93
C LYS A 82 -4.87 -15.30 12.55
N PRO A 83 -4.47 -16.49 12.07
CA PRO A 83 -4.75 -16.93 10.69
C PRO A 83 -6.24 -17.04 10.37
N HIS A 84 -7.07 -17.48 11.31
CA HIS A 84 -8.53 -17.52 11.12
C HIS A 84 -9.15 -16.13 10.95
N THR A 85 -8.67 -15.15 11.71
CA THR A 85 -9.15 -13.77 11.57
C THR A 85 -8.70 -13.18 10.23
N ALA A 86 -7.45 -13.44 9.82
CA ALA A 86 -6.93 -13.02 8.53
C ALA A 86 -7.75 -13.64 7.38
N TRP A 87 -8.08 -14.93 7.47
CA TRP A 87 -8.94 -15.59 6.49
C TRP A 87 -10.31 -14.91 6.38
N ARG A 88 -11.00 -14.76 7.51
CA ARG A 88 -12.34 -14.14 7.52
C ARG A 88 -12.32 -12.72 6.93
N VAL A 89 -11.44 -11.87 7.40
CA VAL A 89 -11.38 -10.48 6.93
C VAL A 89 -10.96 -10.41 5.46
N ASN A 90 -9.86 -11.09 5.09
CA ASN A 90 -9.28 -10.94 3.76
C ASN A 90 -10.03 -11.74 2.69
N MET A 91 -10.60 -12.90 3.03
CA MET A 91 -11.29 -13.77 2.05
C MET A 91 -12.79 -13.57 2.05
N GLU A 92 -13.45 -13.78 3.20
CA GLU A 92 -14.90 -13.61 3.28
C GLU A 92 -15.27 -12.13 3.06
N GLY A 93 -14.49 -11.19 3.61
CA GLY A 93 -14.68 -9.76 3.35
C GLY A 93 -14.55 -9.40 1.88
N THR A 94 -13.53 -9.92 1.18
CA THR A 94 -13.36 -9.71 -0.27
C THR A 94 -14.54 -10.32 -1.06
N LEU A 95 -14.93 -11.54 -0.72
CA LEU A 95 -16.09 -12.18 -1.37
C LEU A 95 -17.37 -11.35 -1.16
N ASN A 96 -17.63 -10.87 0.05
CA ASN A 96 -18.78 -10.03 0.37
C ASN A 96 -18.80 -8.73 -0.46
N VAL A 97 -17.64 -8.10 -0.62
CA VAL A 97 -17.51 -6.87 -1.43
C VAL A 97 -17.75 -7.15 -2.92
N LEU A 98 -17.17 -8.21 -3.47
CA LEU A 98 -17.36 -8.59 -4.87
C LEU A 98 -18.81 -8.98 -5.15
N GLU A 99 -19.42 -9.73 -4.24
CA GLU A 99 -20.83 -10.15 -4.38
C GLU A 99 -21.79 -8.96 -4.25
N ALA A 100 -21.53 -8.02 -3.30
CA ALA A 100 -22.29 -6.79 -3.21
C ALA A 100 -22.15 -5.95 -4.49
N ALA A 101 -20.94 -5.83 -5.03
CA ALA A 101 -20.71 -5.12 -6.29
C ALA A 101 -21.52 -5.72 -7.44
N ARG A 102 -21.53 -7.06 -7.57
CA ARG A 102 -22.32 -7.78 -8.57
C ARG A 102 -23.83 -7.57 -8.39
N LEU A 103 -24.34 -7.74 -7.16
CA LEU A 103 -25.78 -7.70 -6.86
C LEU A 103 -26.38 -6.31 -7.03
N PHE A 104 -25.62 -5.27 -6.70
CA PHE A 104 -26.10 -3.89 -6.72
C PHE A 104 -25.58 -3.06 -7.91
N GLY A 105 -24.92 -3.71 -8.87
CA GLY A 105 -24.52 -3.07 -10.13
C GLY A 105 -23.41 -2.04 -9.98
N VAL A 106 -22.48 -2.23 -9.04
CA VAL A 106 -21.30 -1.39 -8.93
C VAL A 106 -20.41 -1.62 -10.15
N ARG A 107 -20.00 -0.55 -10.79
CA ARG A 107 -19.26 -0.63 -12.05
C ARG A 107 -17.85 -1.16 -11.86
N GLN A 108 -17.14 -0.75 -10.78
CA GLN A 108 -15.71 -1.03 -10.62
C GLN A 108 -15.34 -1.41 -9.18
N VAL A 109 -14.42 -2.35 -9.04
CA VAL A 109 -13.78 -2.68 -7.76
C VAL A 109 -12.26 -2.56 -7.91
N LEU A 110 -11.65 -1.71 -7.09
CA LEU A 110 -10.20 -1.58 -6.94
C LEU A 110 -9.74 -2.45 -5.78
N PHE A 111 -8.78 -3.33 -6.03
CA PHE A 111 -8.22 -4.26 -5.05
C PHE A 111 -6.75 -3.97 -4.78
N THR A 112 -6.36 -3.98 -3.52
CA THR A 112 -4.96 -3.87 -3.13
C THR A 112 -4.38 -5.24 -2.81
N SER A 113 -3.47 -5.70 -3.65
CA SER A 113 -2.62 -6.87 -3.42
C SER A 113 -1.23 -6.45 -2.93
N THR A 114 -0.25 -7.33 -2.97
CA THR A 114 1.04 -7.14 -2.29
C THR A 114 2.13 -8.03 -2.90
N ILE A 115 3.40 -7.65 -2.75
CA ILE A 115 4.54 -8.54 -3.05
C ILE A 115 4.54 -9.82 -2.21
N ALA A 116 3.88 -9.84 -1.06
CA ALA A 116 3.71 -11.05 -0.25
C ALA A 116 2.85 -12.14 -0.93
N ALA A 117 2.15 -11.82 -2.02
CA ALA A 117 1.43 -12.77 -2.87
C ALA A 117 2.38 -13.67 -3.65
N PHE A 118 3.59 -13.22 -3.94
CA PHE A 118 4.63 -14.04 -4.55
C PHE A 118 5.13 -15.11 -3.56
N GLY A 119 6.04 -15.90 -3.93
CA GLY A 119 6.67 -16.88 -3.04
C GLY A 119 8.12 -17.04 -3.47
N PRO A 120 8.87 -17.88 -2.79
CA PRO A 120 10.27 -18.11 -3.13
C PRO A 120 10.44 -18.81 -4.48
N GLY A 121 11.63 -18.67 -5.08
CA GLY A 121 12.04 -19.40 -6.28
C GLY A 121 11.48 -18.85 -7.59
N LEU A 122 11.00 -17.63 -7.60
CA LEU A 122 10.60 -16.91 -8.82
C LEU A 122 11.82 -16.23 -9.48
N PRO A 123 11.75 -15.93 -10.80
CA PRO A 123 12.73 -15.06 -11.45
C PRO A 123 12.81 -13.69 -10.77
N ASP A 124 13.93 -13.00 -10.93
CA ASP A 124 14.11 -11.62 -10.47
C ASP A 124 14.66 -10.77 -11.62
N PRO A 125 13.96 -9.73 -12.09
CA PRO A 125 12.66 -9.23 -11.61
C PRO A 125 11.48 -10.19 -11.83
N VAL A 126 10.51 -10.17 -10.90
CA VAL A 126 9.31 -11.01 -11.00
C VAL A 126 8.32 -10.40 -11.98
N GLY A 127 7.93 -11.17 -12.99
CA GLY A 127 6.93 -10.78 -13.99
C GLY A 127 5.51 -10.71 -13.43
N ASN A 128 4.63 -10.08 -14.21
CA ASN A 128 3.23 -9.89 -13.83
C ASN A 128 2.44 -11.22 -13.77
N ASP A 129 2.72 -12.11 -14.73
CA ASP A 129 1.98 -13.37 -14.93
C ASP A 129 2.80 -14.58 -14.49
N VAL A 130 3.10 -14.66 -13.21
CA VAL A 130 3.84 -15.79 -12.63
C VAL A 130 2.96 -16.66 -11.74
N SER A 131 3.34 -17.92 -11.56
CA SER A 131 2.66 -18.80 -10.62
C SER A 131 3.03 -18.42 -9.18
N MET A 132 2.12 -17.77 -8.48
CA MET A 132 2.30 -17.31 -7.11
C MET A 132 2.13 -18.47 -6.11
N ARG A 133 3.10 -18.63 -5.20
CA ARG A 133 3.11 -19.66 -4.14
C ARG A 133 3.53 -19.04 -2.81
N PRO A 134 2.70 -18.16 -2.22
CA PRO A 134 3.03 -17.46 -0.99
C PRO A 134 3.26 -18.40 0.19
N SER A 135 4.16 -18.01 1.08
CA SER A 135 4.50 -18.75 2.30
C SER A 135 3.82 -18.20 3.56
N THR A 136 2.98 -17.17 3.44
CA THR A 136 2.28 -16.54 4.56
C THR A 136 0.77 -16.59 4.36
N MET A 137 0.00 -16.61 5.47
CA MET A 137 -1.47 -16.53 5.44
C MET A 137 -1.93 -15.28 4.68
N TYR A 138 -1.29 -14.15 4.94
CA TYR A 138 -1.59 -12.90 4.23
C TYR A 138 -1.42 -13.05 2.72
N GLY A 139 -0.28 -13.57 2.26
CA GLY A 139 -0.03 -13.81 0.85
C GLY A 139 -1.05 -14.77 0.23
N VAL A 140 -1.37 -15.87 0.91
CA VAL A 140 -2.40 -16.84 0.47
C VAL A 140 -3.74 -16.15 0.25
N THR A 141 -4.18 -15.32 1.20
CA THR A 141 -5.46 -14.61 1.08
C THR A 141 -5.44 -13.56 -0.04
N LYS A 142 -4.30 -12.92 -0.29
CA LYS A 142 -4.19 -11.94 -1.38
C LYS A 142 -4.22 -12.58 -2.76
N VAL A 143 -3.50 -13.69 -2.97
CA VAL A 143 -3.60 -14.48 -4.22
C VAL A 143 -5.01 -14.95 -4.46
N ALA A 144 -5.66 -15.50 -3.45
CA ALA A 144 -7.04 -15.96 -3.58
C ALA A 144 -8.01 -14.80 -3.88
N GLY A 145 -7.79 -13.61 -3.31
CA GLY A 145 -8.55 -12.40 -3.62
C GLY A 145 -8.37 -11.93 -5.08
N GLU A 146 -7.14 -11.99 -5.62
CA GLU A 146 -6.86 -11.71 -7.04
C GLU A 146 -7.65 -12.67 -7.94
N LEU A 147 -7.56 -13.99 -7.68
CA LEU A 147 -8.26 -15.01 -8.45
C LEU A 147 -9.80 -14.87 -8.35
N LEU A 148 -10.33 -14.52 -7.19
CA LEU A 148 -11.75 -14.20 -7.04
C LEU A 148 -12.14 -12.99 -7.88
N GLY A 149 -11.38 -11.92 -7.84
CA GLY A 149 -11.64 -10.73 -8.65
C GLY A 149 -11.65 -11.03 -10.15
N GLU A 150 -10.68 -11.80 -10.63
CA GLU A 150 -10.62 -12.27 -12.02
C GLU A 150 -11.83 -13.14 -12.38
N TYR A 151 -12.27 -14.04 -11.48
CA TYR A 151 -13.47 -14.83 -11.68
C TYR A 151 -14.72 -13.95 -11.84
N TYR A 152 -14.90 -12.95 -10.94
CA TYR A 152 -16.04 -12.02 -11.03
C TYR A 152 -16.00 -11.17 -12.29
N ALA A 153 -14.81 -10.75 -12.71
CA ALA A 153 -14.63 -10.01 -13.93
C ALA A 153 -14.99 -10.86 -15.18
N THR A 154 -14.50 -12.09 -15.23
CA THR A 154 -14.73 -12.98 -16.38
C THR A 154 -16.17 -13.47 -16.45
N LYS A 155 -16.75 -13.85 -15.32
CA LYS A 155 -18.08 -14.44 -15.26
C LYS A 155 -19.21 -13.42 -15.28
N TYR A 156 -19.02 -12.29 -14.63
CA TYR A 156 -20.09 -11.31 -14.42
C TYR A 156 -19.82 -9.95 -15.06
N GLY A 157 -18.66 -9.77 -15.71
CA GLY A 157 -18.30 -8.51 -16.37
C GLY A 157 -17.95 -7.37 -15.41
N LEU A 158 -17.63 -7.68 -14.13
CA LEU A 158 -17.21 -6.66 -13.17
C LEU A 158 -15.87 -6.06 -13.59
N ASP A 159 -15.78 -4.73 -13.65
CA ASP A 159 -14.50 -4.05 -13.85
C ASP A 159 -13.64 -4.16 -12.57
N PHE A 160 -12.93 -5.27 -12.45
CA PHE A 160 -11.99 -5.53 -11.34
C PHE A 160 -10.59 -5.14 -11.76
N ARG A 161 -9.95 -4.30 -10.94
CA ARG A 161 -8.58 -3.82 -11.16
C ARG A 161 -7.83 -3.82 -9.84
N GLY A 162 -6.53 -4.03 -9.88
CA GLY A 162 -5.73 -3.91 -8.66
C GLY A 162 -4.25 -3.80 -8.92
N VAL A 163 -3.53 -3.48 -7.85
CA VAL A 163 -2.07 -3.37 -7.83
C VAL A 163 -1.49 -4.30 -6.79
N ARG A 164 -0.33 -4.88 -7.06
CA ARG A 164 0.51 -5.56 -6.08
C ARG A 164 1.47 -4.55 -5.51
N PHE A 165 1.13 -4.02 -4.34
CA PHE A 165 1.97 -3.05 -3.66
C PHE A 165 3.30 -3.66 -3.21
N PRO A 166 4.41 -2.95 -3.44
CA PRO A 166 5.69 -3.22 -2.78
C PRO A 166 5.63 -2.80 -1.31
N GLY A 167 6.77 -2.77 -0.61
CA GLY A 167 6.87 -2.19 0.72
C GLY A 167 6.52 -0.70 0.69
N LEU A 168 5.44 -0.31 1.36
CA LEU A 168 5.00 1.09 1.39
C LEU A 168 5.72 1.87 2.48
N ILE A 169 6.24 3.04 2.09
CA ILE A 169 6.97 3.94 2.96
C ILE A 169 6.15 5.20 3.22
N SER A 170 5.98 5.57 4.48
CA SER A 170 5.26 6.78 4.87
C SER A 170 5.89 7.46 6.09
N ALA A 171 5.46 8.69 6.39
CA ALA A 171 5.91 9.44 7.56
C ALA A 171 5.19 9.05 8.87
N VAL A 172 4.46 7.95 8.87
CA VAL A 172 3.74 7.43 10.04
C VAL A 172 4.39 6.14 10.47
N GLU A 173 4.58 5.96 11.77
CA GLU A 173 5.17 4.76 12.33
C GLU A 173 4.29 3.54 11.99
N PRO A 174 4.88 2.49 11.41
CA PRO A 174 4.12 1.35 10.93
C PRO A 174 3.73 0.39 12.08
N HIS A 175 2.84 -0.54 11.80
CA HIS A 175 2.22 -1.42 12.81
C HIS A 175 2.57 -2.91 12.63
N GLY A 176 3.82 -3.24 12.34
CA GLY A 176 4.33 -4.62 12.39
C GLY A 176 4.38 -5.34 11.03
N GLY A 177 4.72 -4.64 9.96
CA GLY A 177 5.08 -5.23 8.67
C GLY A 177 6.56 -5.66 8.61
N THR A 178 6.88 -6.57 7.71
CA THR A 178 8.27 -7.01 7.51
C THR A 178 9.11 -5.92 6.80
N SER A 179 8.49 -5.04 6.00
CA SER A 179 9.13 -3.89 5.35
C SER A 179 9.33 -2.68 6.26
N ASP A 180 8.85 -2.72 7.49
CA ASP A 180 8.83 -1.59 8.41
C ASP A 180 10.23 -1.10 8.81
N TYR A 181 11.26 -1.93 8.64
CA TYR A 181 12.65 -1.56 8.91
C TYR A 181 13.05 -0.26 8.19
N VAL A 182 12.53 -0.06 6.99
CA VAL A 182 12.80 1.16 6.20
C VAL A 182 12.25 2.38 6.93
N VAL A 183 10.97 2.36 7.29
CA VAL A 183 10.32 3.49 7.98
C VAL A 183 10.97 3.75 9.34
N TYR A 184 11.32 2.70 10.07
CA TYR A 184 12.02 2.83 11.35
C TYR A 184 13.40 3.49 11.23
N MET A 185 14.16 3.25 10.14
CA MET A 185 15.42 3.96 9.91
C MET A 185 15.21 5.48 9.85
N TYR A 186 14.16 5.96 9.19
CA TYR A 186 13.84 7.38 9.13
C TYR A 186 13.27 7.90 10.44
N VAL A 187 12.23 7.25 10.97
CA VAL A 187 11.51 7.72 12.16
C VAL A 187 12.39 7.66 13.41
N HIS A 188 13.02 6.53 13.70
CA HIS A 188 13.87 6.37 14.87
C HIS A 188 15.20 7.11 14.70
N GLY A 189 15.73 7.15 13.46
CA GLY A 189 16.89 7.98 13.14
C GLY A 189 16.65 9.45 13.47
N ALA A 190 15.50 9.99 13.06
CA ALA A 190 15.14 11.38 13.34
C ALA A 190 14.79 11.63 14.82
N ARG A 191 14.10 10.70 15.49
CA ARG A 191 13.66 10.85 16.89
C ARG A 191 14.78 10.59 17.89
N HIS A 192 15.56 9.55 17.67
CA HIS A 192 16.49 9.00 18.68
C HIS A 192 17.96 9.13 18.28
N GLY A 193 18.25 9.47 17.02
CA GLY A 193 19.61 9.51 16.48
C GLY A 193 20.25 8.12 16.30
N ALA A 194 19.47 7.05 16.48
CA ALA A 194 19.94 5.68 16.31
C ALA A 194 18.79 4.73 16.01
N TYR A 195 19.09 3.67 15.25
CA TYR A 195 18.21 2.54 15.07
C TYR A 195 19.04 1.29 14.71
N GLU A 196 18.66 0.15 15.28
CA GLU A 196 19.20 -1.16 14.92
C GLU A 196 18.18 -1.91 14.07
N SER A 197 18.50 -2.09 12.79
CA SER A 197 17.62 -2.73 11.84
C SER A 197 17.60 -4.25 12.03
N PHE A 198 16.42 -4.84 12.02
CA PHE A 198 16.20 -6.27 12.16
C PHE A 198 16.40 -7.08 10.86
N VAL A 199 16.94 -6.46 9.81
CA VAL A 199 17.30 -7.13 8.56
C VAL A 199 18.79 -7.01 8.31
N ARG A 200 19.34 -7.84 7.40
CA ARG A 200 20.73 -7.71 6.94
C ARG A 200 20.95 -6.42 6.16
N ALA A 201 22.16 -5.93 6.14
CA ALA A 201 22.55 -4.73 5.41
C ALA A 201 22.31 -4.84 3.89
N ASP A 202 22.49 -6.05 3.33
CA ASP A 202 22.29 -6.34 1.91
C ASP A 202 20.85 -6.68 1.54
N SER A 203 19.93 -6.67 2.49
CA SER A 203 18.53 -6.97 2.24
C SER A 203 17.92 -6.00 1.23
N LYS A 204 17.19 -6.52 0.24
CA LYS A 204 16.62 -5.77 -0.86
C LYS A 204 15.20 -6.25 -1.13
N ILE A 205 14.26 -5.32 -1.23
CA ILE A 205 12.87 -5.56 -1.65
C ILE A 205 12.36 -4.37 -2.45
N PRO A 206 11.34 -4.56 -3.30
CA PRO A 206 10.68 -3.45 -3.96
C PRO A 206 10.02 -2.52 -2.94
N LEU A 207 10.16 -1.23 -3.13
CA LEU A 207 9.65 -0.18 -2.25
C LEU A 207 8.91 0.90 -3.05
N MET A 208 8.00 1.59 -2.39
CA MET A 208 7.26 2.72 -2.95
C MET A 208 6.89 3.72 -1.86
N TYR A 209 7.06 5.00 -2.17
CA TYR A 209 6.60 6.06 -1.27
C TYR A 209 5.08 6.20 -1.32
N MET A 210 4.43 6.45 -0.19
CA MET A 210 2.96 6.51 -0.08
C MET A 210 2.30 7.43 -1.12
N PRO A 211 2.80 8.65 -1.43
CA PRO A 211 2.20 9.48 -2.47
C PRO A 211 2.12 8.81 -3.85
N ASP A 212 3.14 8.03 -4.24
CA ASP A 212 3.09 7.25 -5.49
C ASP A 212 2.08 6.09 -5.40
N ALA A 213 1.99 5.41 -4.27
CA ALA A 213 1.03 4.33 -4.07
C ALA A 213 -0.44 4.82 -4.18
N LEU A 214 -0.73 5.97 -3.58
CA LEU A 214 -2.07 6.58 -3.65
C LEU A 214 -2.41 7.03 -5.08
N ARG A 215 -1.42 7.62 -5.77
CA ARG A 215 -1.56 8.02 -7.16
C ARG A 215 -1.80 6.82 -8.07
N ALA A 216 -1.09 5.70 -7.86
CA ALA A 216 -1.27 4.47 -8.62
C ALA A 216 -2.71 3.95 -8.55
N LEU A 217 -3.33 3.93 -7.35
CA LEU A 217 -4.73 3.52 -7.19
C LEU A 217 -5.69 4.43 -7.98
N VAL A 218 -5.48 5.73 -7.91
CA VAL A 218 -6.34 6.71 -8.60
C VAL A 218 -6.17 6.60 -10.11
N GLU A 219 -4.93 6.61 -10.61
CA GLU A 219 -4.62 6.53 -12.04
C GLU A 219 -5.11 5.22 -12.66
N LEU A 220 -4.91 4.07 -11.98
CA LEU A 220 -5.45 2.79 -12.46
C LEU A 220 -6.99 2.79 -12.50
N SER A 221 -7.65 3.42 -11.51
CA SER A 221 -9.11 3.51 -11.52
C SER A 221 -9.65 4.33 -12.69
N GLU A 222 -8.92 5.36 -13.09
CA GLU A 222 -9.27 6.28 -14.18
C GLU A 222 -8.78 5.80 -15.55
N ALA A 223 -7.91 4.80 -15.62
CA ALA A 223 -7.34 4.29 -16.85
C ALA A 223 -8.42 3.76 -17.81
N ASP A 224 -8.21 3.99 -19.11
CA ASP A 224 -9.11 3.44 -20.14
C ASP A 224 -9.08 1.90 -20.12
N GLY A 225 -10.19 1.30 -19.71
CA GLY A 225 -10.32 -0.16 -19.65
C GLY A 225 -10.04 -0.90 -20.95
N LYS A 226 -10.09 -0.21 -22.11
CA LYS A 226 -9.75 -0.82 -23.41
C LYS A 226 -8.24 -1.01 -23.59
N ARG A 227 -7.40 -0.26 -22.87
CA ARG A 227 -5.95 -0.41 -22.87
C ARG A 227 -5.48 -1.52 -21.94
N LEU A 228 -6.28 -1.85 -20.90
CA LEU A 228 -5.90 -2.79 -19.87
C LEU A 228 -6.02 -4.23 -20.37
N LYS A 229 -4.89 -4.93 -20.49
CA LYS A 229 -4.81 -6.36 -20.81
C LYS A 229 -4.79 -7.22 -19.55
N HIS A 230 -4.29 -6.65 -18.45
CA HIS A 230 -4.24 -7.28 -17.13
C HIS A 230 -5.30 -6.67 -16.21
N ARG A 231 -5.61 -7.38 -15.14
CA ARG A 231 -6.48 -6.89 -14.07
C ARG A 231 -5.69 -6.53 -12.82
N MET A 232 -4.60 -7.26 -12.62
CA MET A 232 -3.67 -7.03 -11.53
C MET A 232 -2.31 -6.62 -12.09
N TYR A 233 -1.71 -5.60 -11.49
CA TYR A 233 -0.46 -5.02 -11.96
C TYR A 233 0.61 -5.02 -10.89
N ASN A 234 1.81 -5.49 -11.24
CA ASN A 234 3.00 -5.18 -10.49
C ASN A 234 3.29 -3.70 -10.60
N ILE A 235 3.64 -3.05 -9.49
CA ILE A 235 4.13 -1.68 -9.47
C ILE A 235 5.28 -1.55 -8.49
N GLN A 236 6.34 -0.83 -8.87
CA GLN A 236 7.41 -0.46 -7.95
C GLN A 236 7.92 0.94 -8.26
N ALA A 237 8.63 1.56 -7.31
CA ALA A 237 9.32 2.83 -7.53
C ALA A 237 10.83 2.67 -7.44
N LEU A 238 11.30 1.90 -6.46
CA LEU A 238 12.72 1.73 -6.18
C LEU A 238 12.94 0.38 -5.48
N SER A 239 14.19 -0.10 -5.52
CA SER A 239 14.57 -1.33 -4.84
C SER A 239 16.01 -1.22 -4.27
N PRO A 240 16.26 -0.29 -3.33
CA PRO A 240 17.56 -0.11 -2.72
C PRO A 240 17.83 -1.21 -1.69
N ARG A 241 19.11 -1.46 -1.42
CA ARG A 241 19.54 -2.27 -0.29
C ARG A 241 19.32 -1.51 1.02
N ALA A 242 19.21 -2.24 2.12
CA ALA A 242 19.02 -1.64 3.44
C ALA A 242 20.17 -0.69 3.86
N ASP A 243 21.43 -1.01 3.48
CA ASP A 243 22.57 -0.13 3.73
C ASP A 243 22.55 1.14 2.85
N GLU A 244 22.02 1.08 1.64
CA GLU A 244 21.83 2.27 0.78
C GLU A 244 20.77 3.20 1.36
N ILE A 245 19.70 2.66 1.95
CA ILE A 245 18.69 3.44 2.69
C ILE A 245 19.32 4.09 3.91
N ALA A 246 20.11 3.32 4.69
CA ALA A 246 20.81 3.86 5.86
C ALA A 246 21.77 4.99 5.47
N ALA A 247 22.49 4.87 4.35
CA ALA A 247 23.35 5.92 3.82
C ALA A 247 22.55 7.17 3.41
N ALA A 248 21.37 7.00 2.78
CA ALA A 248 20.49 8.09 2.39
C ALA A 248 19.96 8.86 3.63
N VAL A 249 19.64 8.16 4.71
CA VAL A 249 19.26 8.75 6.01
C VAL A 249 20.44 9.48 6.63
N ALA A 250 21.61 8.85 6.72
CA ALA A 250 22.82 9.43 7.32
C ALA A 250 23.30 10.69 6.60
N LYS A 251 23.14 10.77 5.28
CA LYS A 251 23.43 11.96 4.47
C LYS A 251 22.62 13.18 4.93
N ARG A 252 21.42 12.97 5.49
CA ARG A 252 20.46 14.01 5.90
C ARG A 252 20.41 14.26 7.40
N LEU A 253 20.77 13.25 8.19
CA LEU A 253 20.82 13.29 9.65
C LEU A 253 22.27 13.04 10.12
N PRO A 254 23.16 14.05 10.08
CA PRO A 254 24.54 13.87 10.48
C PRO A 254 24.66 13.37 11.93
N GLY A 255 25.46 12.31 12.12
CA GLY A 255 25.67 11.69 13.43
C GLY A 255 24.64 10.61 13.80
N VAL A 256 23.65 10.33 12.94
CA VAL A 256 22.75 9.19 13.15
C VAL A 256 23.53 7.87 13.11
N ARG A 257 23.20 6.95 14.02
CA ARG A 257 23.80 5.63 14.09
C ARG A 257 22.78 4.57 13.65
N LEU A 258 22.97 4.02 12.46
CA LEU A 258 22.14 2.95 11.92
C LEU A 258 22.98 1.67 11.85
N THR A 259 22.53 0.62 12.51
CA THR A 259 23.19 -0.69 12.58
C THR A 259 22.26 -1.80 12.13
N PHE A 260 22.80 -2.98 11.91
CA PHE A 260 22.06 -4.12 11.39
C PHE A 260 22.29 -5.34 12.28
N GLN A 261 21.21 -5.89 12.83
CA GLN A 261 21.17 -7.14 13.58
C GLN A 261 19.96 -7.94 13.13
N SER A 262 20.12 -8.84 12.18
CA SER A 262 18.99 -9.53 11.58
C SER A 262 18.26 -10.44 12.57
N ASP A 263 16.95 -10.32 12.60
CA ASP A 263 16.02 -11.26 13.21
C ASP A 263 15.77 -12.41 12.22
N PRO A 264 16.12 -13.67 12.57
CA PRO A 264 16.05 -14.78 11.62
C PRO A 264 14.65 -15.04 11.05
N GLU A 265 13.59 -14.86 11.86
CA GLU A 265 12.21 -15.11 11.41
C GLU A 265 11.75 -14.05 10.42
N ARG A 266 11.98 -12.77 10.74
CA ARG A 266 11.64 -11.65 9.84
C ARG A 266 12.49 -11.67 8.58
N GLN A 267 13.78 -11.99 8.70
CA GLN A 267 14.68 -12.11 7.56
C GLN A 267 14.21 -13.19 6.61
N LYS A 268 13.80 -14.36 7.13
CA LYS A 268 13.28 -15.46 6.32
C LYS A 268 12.01 -15.06 5.53
N ILE A 269 11.13 -14.27 6.14
CA ILE A 269 9.95 -13.75 5.44
C ILE A 269 10.40 -12.80 4.32
N LEU A 270 11.31 -11.87 4.60
CA LEU A 270 11.81 -10.91 3.64
C LEU A 270 12.52 -11.60 2.47
N ASP A 271 13.36 -12.60 2.76
CA ASP A 271 14.08 -13.39 1.76
C ASP A 271 13.14 -14.23 0.85
N SER A 272 11.88 -14.42 1.25
CA SER A 272 10.86 -15.10 0.43
C SER A 272 10.14 -14.17 -0.56
N TRP A 273 10.38 -12.87 -0.49
CA TRP A 273 9.80 -11.89 -1.37
C TRP A 273 10.74 -11.56 -2.54
N PRO A 274 10.21 -11.09 -3.67
CA PRO A 274 11.04 -10.64 -4.79
C PRO A 274 11.92 -9.45 -4.38
N GLN A 275 13.06 -9.32 -5.04
CA GLN A 275 13.93 -8.15 -4.89
C GLN A 275 13.54 -7.03 -5.85
N GLU A 276 12.98 -7.38 -7.01
CA GLU A 276 12.48 -6.43 -8.02
C GLU A 276 11.21 -6.96 -8.68
N LEU A 277 10.38 -6.06 -9.17
CA LEU A 277 9.19 -6.36 -9.95
C LEU A 277 9.36 -5.88 -11.39
N ASP A 278 8.90 -6.69 -12.34
CA ASP A 278 8.68 -6.22 -13.70
C ASP A 278 7.31 -5.54 -13.77
N ASP A 279 7.29 -4.22 -13.82
CA ASP A 279 6.08 -3.40 -13.87
C ASP A 279 5.85 -2.78 -15.27
N ARG A 280 6.53 -3.30 -16.32
CA ARG A 280 6.31 -2.87 -17.72
C ARG A 280 4.85 -2.89 -18.15
N PRO A 281 4.00 -3.89 -17.79
CA PRO A 281 2.59 -3.84 -18.10
C PRO A 281 1.89 -2.59 -17.56
N ALA A 282 2.23 -2.12 -16.37
CA ALA A 282 1.67 -0.91 -15.81
C ALA A 282 2.09 0.34 -16.59
N HIS A 283 3.36 0.42 -17.01
CA HIS A 283 3.85 1.50 -17.84
C HIS A 283 3.17 1.54 -19.22
N GLU A 284 3.02 0.40 -19.88
CA GLU A 284 2.48 0.29 -21.24
C GLU A 284 0.97 0.50 -21.30
N GLU A 285 0.24 -0.02 -20.31
CA GLU A 285 -1.22 -0.11 -20.37
C GLU A 285 -1.95 1.09 -19.75
N TRP A 286 -1.34 1.75 -18.75
CA TRP A 286 -1.96 2.90 -18.09
C TRP A 286 -0.98 4.02 -17.70
N ASP A 287 0.17 4.05 -18.36
CA ASP A 287 1.16 5.14 -18.29
C ASP A 287 1.73 5.33 -16.86
N TRP A 288 1.79 4.26 -16.07
CA TRP A 288 2.35 4.30 -14.73
C TRP A 288 3.83 4.70 -14.76
N ALA A 289 4.21 5.64 -13.91
CA ALA A 289 5.60 5.96 -13.65
C ALA A 289 5.76 6.53 -12.24
N PRO A 290 6.70 6.04 -11.42
CA PRO A 290 6.95 6.59 -10.10
C PRO A 290 7.53 8.01 -10.22
N LYS A 291 7.23 8.86 -9.21
CA LYS A 291 7.73 10.25 -9.14
C LYS A 291 8.83 10.44 -8.12
N PHE A 292 8.97 9.51 -7.19
CA PHE A 292 9.94 9.61 -6.10
C PHE A 292 11.07 8.59 -6.28
N ASP A 293 12.28 9.07 -6.45
CA ASP A 293 13.50 8.29 -6.24
C ASP A 293 13.86 8.28 -4.74
N LEU A 294 14.95 7.59 -4.37
CA LEU A 294 15.39 7.46 -2.98
C LEU A 294 15.73 8.80 -2.35
N ASP A 295 16.33 9.72 -3.10
CA ASP A 295 16.71 11.04 -2.60
C ASP A 295 15.46 11.92 -2.37
N ALA A 296 14.55 12.01 -3.35
CA ALA A 296 13.32 12.78 -3.25
C ALA A 296 12.39 12.24 -2.14
N MET A 297 12.26 10.92 -2.04
CA MET A 297 11.53 10.27 -0.95
C MET A 297 12.13 10.61 0.41
N SER A 298 13.46 10.50 0.55
CA SER A 298 14.13 10.75 1.82
C SER A 298 14.01 12.20 2.27
N ASP A 299 14.08 13.15 1.33
CA ASP A 299 13.94 14.58 1.62
C ASP A 299 12.53 14.92 2.11
N ASP A 300 11.49 14.46 1.39
CA ASP A 300 10.11 14.72 1.75
C ASP A 300 9.69 13.99 3.05
N LEU A 301 10.12 12.73 3.20
CA LEU A 301 9.82 11.90 4.37
C LEU A 301 10.40 12.50 5.65
N LEU A 302 11.69 12.86 5.65
CA LEU A 302 12.34 13.49 6.81
C LEU A 302 11.79 14.88 7.10
N THR A 303 11.45 15.66 6.08
CA THR A 303 10.77 16.95 6.27
C THR A 303 9.47 16.77 7.04
N LYS A 304 8.63 15.80 6.66
CA LYS A 304 7.36 15.51 7.33
C LYS A 304 7.54 14.96 8.76
N ILE A 305 8.51 14.07 8.97
CA ILE A 305 8.79 13.49 10.29
C ILE A 305 9.29 14.58 11.24
N CYS A 306 10.29 15.37 10.83
CA CYS A 306 10.86 16.43 11.66
C CYS A 306 9.87 17.58 11.94
N ALA A 307 8.95 17.86 11.02
CA ALA A 307 7.89 18.85 11.26
C ALA A 307 6.87 18.41 12.30
N ARG A 308 6.57 17.10 12.36
CA ARG A 308 5.64 16.53 13.37
C ARG A 308 6.28 16.39 14.75
N GLU A 309 7.55 16.01 14.78
CA GLU A 309 8.28 15.71 16.01
C GLU A 309 9.71 16.28 15.94
N PRO A 310 9.87 17.58 16.16
CA PRO A 310 11.18 18.21 16.11
C PRO A 310 12.07 17.69 17.26
N ASN A 311 13.23 17.12 16.91
CA ASN A 311 14.27 16.77 17.89
C ASN A 311 15.39 17.82 17.85
N PRO A 312 15.54 18.68 18.88
CA PRO A 312 16.53 19.75 18.89
C PRO A 312 17.99 19.25 18.91
N LYS A 313 18.20 17.96 19.22
CA LYS A 313 19.54 17.34 19.27
C LYS A 313 19.99 16.80 17.91
N ILE A 314 19.08 16.71 16.95
CA ILE A 314 19.36 16.15 15.62
C ILE A 314 19.12 17.22 14.57
N ALA A 315 20.21 17.72 13.98
CA ALA A 315 20.12 18.70 12.92
C ALA A 315 19.67 18.03 11.60
N TYR A 316 18.44 18.29 11.17
CA TYR A 316 18.00 17.92 9.83
C TYR A 316 18.52 18.94 8.82
N ARG A 317 19.27 18.47 7.83
CA ARG A 317 19.72 19.28 6.70
C ARG A 317 18.76 19.11 5.52
N ALA A 318 17.72 19.94 5.45
CA ALA A 318 16.90 20.02 4.25
C ALA A 318 17.76 20.45 3.05
N ARG A 319 17.66 19.77 1.92
CA ARG A 319 18.14 20.34 0.65
C ARG A 319 17.35 21.62 0.40
N ALA A 320 18.05 22.74 0.16
CA ALA A 320 17.40 23.91 -0.40
C ALA A 320 16.75 23.49 -1.73
N VAL A 321 15.44 23.43 -1.77
CA VAL A 321 14.71 23.23 -3.01
C VAL A 321 14.97 24.48 -3.84
N SER A 322 15.85 24.37 -4.83
CA SER A 322 16.02 25.41 -5.83
C SER A 322 14.69 25.56 -6.55
N ALA A 323 13.94 26.60 -6.18
CA ALA A 323 12.75 27.01 -6.89
C ALA A 323 13.19 27.48 -8.29
N SER A 324 13.28 26.56 -9.25
CA SER A 324 13.26 26.92 -10.66
C SER A 324 11.84 27.38 -11.00
N ARG A 325 11.55 28.64 -10.70
CA ARG A 325 10.48 29.35 -11.34
C ARG A 325 10.89 29.47 -12.82
N GLY A 326 10.39 28.58 -13.64
CA GLY A 326 10.35 28.77 -15.08
C GLY A 326 9.39 29.92 -15.37
N THR A 327 9.95 31.09 -15.62
CA THR A 327 9.29 32.15 -16.39
C THR A 327 9.44 31.79 -17.84
N ALA A 328 8.35 31.42 -18.51
CA ALA A 328 7.98 31.81 -19.90
C ALA A 328 6.67 31.08 -20.24
#